data_63bdb8e0aeb8411a31077819c896ffb2
#
_entry.id   63bdb8e0aeb8411a31077819c896ffb2
#
_cell.length_a   1.000
_cell.length_b   1.000
_cell.length_c   1.000
_cell.angle_alpha   90.00
_cell.angle_beta   90.00
_cell.angle_gamma   90.00
#
_symmetry.space_group_name_H-M   'P 1'
#
loop_
_entity.id
_entity.type
_entity.pdbx_description
1 polymer ?
#
loop_
_entity_poly.entity_id
_entity_poly.type
_entity_poly.pdbx_seq_one_letter_code
_entity_poly.pdbx_strand_id
1 'polypeptide(L)'
;MIKTLRVILSALALCVAASSAHAADTKKVDVLLVGGGIMSSTLGVWLHELQPDWSMTMVERLDGVALESSNGWNNAGTGHSALAELNYTPEKADGKIDISKAIEINESFQISRQFWAWQVKQGVLKNPHSFINSTPHMSFVWGDDNVRFLKKRYDALQASPLFRGMQYSEDYDQIKQWVPLMMEGRDRKQKVAATWTPIGTDVNFGEITRQFVGYLKTQPNFTLSLSSEVREITRNADGTWHVSWVKLHSDEPPQAVDAKFVFIGAGGGALHLLQASGIPEAKDYGAFPVGGSFLVTDNPEVVKRHLAKAYGKASVGSPPMSVPHLDTRIIDGKKIILFGPFATFSTKFLKNGSYFDLAKSTNLHNVAPMMRVGVDEFPLVQYLAGQLMLSDDDRFNALKEYFPDAKKEDWRLWQAGQRVQIIKRDPKKGGVLKLGTEIVSSQDGSIAGLLGASPGASTAAPIMLNLMQKVFKDKVATPEWQQKIRQIVPSYGTKLNDSPAKVVEEWTYTSDVLQLSPPPKIDLTVPSQATGAAPARPAKAAADMAL
;
A
#
# COMPACT_ATOMS: atom_id res chain seq x y z
N MET A 1 -19.64 -62.65 16.57
CA MET A 1 -18.52 -61.82 16.99
C MET A 1 -17.30 -61.90 16.05
N ILE A 2 -16.86 -63.07 15.57
CA ILE A 2 -15.63 -63.21 14.74
C ILE A 2 -15.78 -62.62 13.30
N LYS A 3 -16.99 -62.64 12.70
CA LYS A 3 -17.24 -62.08 11.36
C LYS A 3 -17.28 -60.55 11.38
N THR A 4 -17.78 -59.93 12.44
CA THR A 4 -17.85 -58.47 12.62
C THR A 4 -16.45 -57.85 12.84
N LEU A 5 -15.58 -58.60 13.55
CA LEU A 5 -14.20 -58.17 13.80
C LEU A 5 -13.34 -58.17 12.53
N ARG A 6 -13.57 -59.13 11.60
CA ARG A 6 -12.87 -59.16 10.31
C ARG A 6 -13.26 -58.02 9.37
N VAL A 7 -14.53 -57.56 9.38
CA VAL A 7 -14.97 -56.44 8.57
C VAL A 7 -14.41 -55.13 9.10
N ILE A 8 -14.28 -54.93 10.42
CA ILE A 8 -13.69 -53.73 11.01
C ILE A 8 -12.17 -53.66 10.77
N LEU A 9 -11.47 -54.82 10.85
CA LEU A 9 -10.04 -54.85 10.52
C LEU A 9 -9.75 -54.64 9.03
N SER A 10 -10.63 -55.09 8.13
CA SER A 10 -10.51 -54.82 6.69
C SER A 10 -10.82 -53.38 6.35
N ALA A 11 -11.77 -52.72 7.02
CA ALA A 11 -12.06 -51.30 6.84
C ALA A 11 -10.91 -50.41 7.39
N LEU A 12 -10.29 -50.78 8.53
CA LEU A 12 -9.12 -50.07 9.03
C LEU A 12 -7.90 -50.26 8.11
N ALA A 13 -7.70 -51.46 7.55
CA ALA A 13 -6.59 -51.69 6.59
C ALA A 13 -6.80 -50.95 5.26
N LEU A 14 -8.04 -50.76 4.80
CA LEU A 14 -8.32 -49.91 3.64
C LEU A 14 -8.12 -48.40 3.94
N CYS A 15 -8.47 -47.94 5.14
CA CYS A 15 -8.19 -46.55 5.53
C CYS A 15 -6.69 -46.26 5.66
N VAL A 16 -5.89 -47.22 6.13
CA VAL A 16 -4.40 -47.07 6.21
C VAL A 16 -3.76 -47.20 4.81
N ALA A 17 -4.31 -48.00 3.90
CA ALA A 17 -3.84 -48.10 2.53
C ALA A 17 -4.20 -46.88 1.66
N ALA A 18 -5.32 -46.17 1.98
CA ALA A 18 -5.67 -44.92 1.30
C ALA A 18 -4.81 -43.71 1.71
N SER A 19 -4.12 -43.81 2.86
CA SER A 19 -3.18 -42.76 3.33
C SER A 19 -1.77 -42.88 2.75
N SER A 20 -1.45 -43.98 2.05
CA SER A 20 -0.11 -44.23 1.47
C SER A 20 -0.06 -44.07 -0.06
N ALA A 21 -1.14 -43.67 -0.69
CA ALA A 21 -1.17 -43.36 -2.11
C ALA A 21 -1.20 -41.83 -2.29
N HIS A 22 -0.08 -41.19 -2.31
CA HIS A 22 0.38 -40.01 -3.05
C HIS A 22 1.53 -39.31 -2.31
N ALA A 23 2.65 -39.99 -2.18
CA ALA A 23 3.91 -39.29 -2.20
C ALA A 23 4.33 -39.15 -3.68
N ALA A 24 3.50 -38.50 -4.50
CA ALA A 24 3.98 -37.87 -5.69
C ALA A 24 4.99 -36.83 -5.22
N ASP A 25 6.19 -36.88 -5.76
CA ASP A 25 7.32 -36.00 -5.37
C ASP A 25 6.87 -34.55 -5.54
N THR A 26 6.44 -33.92 -4.44
CA THR A 26 5.90 -32.56 -4.47
C THR A 26 7.00 -31.63 -4.98
N LYS A 27 6.71 -30.83 -6.01
CA LYS A 27 7.69 -29.90 -6.60
C LYS A 27 8.29 -29.01 -5.51
N LYS A 28 9.61 -29.03 -5.36
CA LYS A 28 10.33 -28.12 -4.45
C LYS A 28 10.60 -26.79 -5.13
N VAL A 29 10.39 -25.69 -4.40
CA VAL A 29 10.69 -24.33 -4.87
C VAL A 29 11.43 -23.55 -3.78
N ASP A 30 12.24 -22.58 -4.19
CA ASP A 30 12.90 -21.70 -3.23
C ASP A 30 11.91 -20.71 -2.61
N VAL A 31 11.01 -20.16 -3.43
CA VAL A 31 10.07 -19.13 -3.00
C VAL A 31 8.66 -19.41 -3.53
N LEU A 32 7.68 -19.30 -2.65
CA LEU A 32 6.27 -19.22 -3.02
C LEU A 32 5.73 -17.84 -2.70
N LEU A 33 5.13 -17.19 -3.71
CA LEU A 33 4.45 -15.89 -3.60
C LEU A 33 2.93 -16.12 -3.66
N VAL A 34 2.22 -15.86 -2.57
CA VAL A 34 0.77 -16.00 -2.50
C VAL A 34 0.11 -14.64 -2.69
N GLY A 35 -0.64 -14.50 -3.79
CA GLY A 35 -1.25 -13.26 -4.25
C GLY A 35 -0.44 -12.57 -5.35
N GLY A 36 -1.12 -12.14 -6.43
CA GLY A 36 -0.54 -11.48 -7.61
C GLY A 36 -0.64 -9.95 -7.55
N GLY A 37 -0.48 -9.34 -6.37
CA GLY A 37 -0.49 -7.90 -6.16
C GLY A 37 0.90 -7.26 -6.23
N ILE A 38 0.92 -5.92 -6.07
CA ILE A 38 2.16 -5.11 -6.16
C ILE A 38 3.25 -5.58 -5.18
N MET A 39 2.90 -6.08 -3.99
CA MET A 39 3.89 -6.53 -3.01
C MET A 39 4.60 -7.81 -3.46
N SER A 40 3.85 -8.84 -3.83
CA SER A 40 4.43 -10.10 -4.32
C SER A 40 5.22 -9.92 -5.60
N SER A 41 4.71 -9.11 -6.56
CA SER A 41 5.42 -8.84 -7.81
C SER A 41 6.72 -8.05 -7.57
N THR A 42 6.69 -7.06 -6.67
CA THR A 42 7.89 -6.29 -6.29
C THR A 42 8.92 -7.19 -5.59
N LEU A 43 8.49 -8.05 -4.66
CA LEU A 43 9.39 -9.02 -4.01
C LEU A 43 9.98 -10.00 -5.02
N GLY A 44 9.15 -10.52 -5.94
CA GLY A 44 9.61 -11.44 -6.99
C GLY A 44 10.70 -10.83 -7.86
N VAL A 45 10.54 -9.56 -8.26
CA VAL A 45 11.57 -8.84 -9.04
C VAL A 45 12.82 -8.57 -8.19
N TRP A 46 12.69 -8.15 -6.92
CA TRP A 46 13.84 -8.01 -6.02
C TRP A 46 14.64 -9.30 -5.90
N LEU A 47 13.94 -10.43 -5.65
CA LEU A 47 14.61 -11.73 -5.48
C LEU A 47 15.24 -12.22 -6.78
N HIS A 48 14.62 -11.99 -7.93
CA HIS A 48 15.21 -12.32 -9.21
C HIS A 48 16.49 -11.49 -9.50
N GLU A 49 16.51 -10.20 -9.13
CA GLU A 49 17.71 -9.37 -9.26
C GLU A 49 18.86 -9.81 -8.34
N LEU A 50 18.53 -10.26 -7.13
CA LEU A 50 19.52 -10.62 -6.10
C LEU A 50 19.96 -12.08 -6.15
N GLN A 51 19.09 -12.97 -6.63
CA GLN A 51 19.30 -14.41 -6.65
C GLN A 51 18.58 -15.03 -7.87
N PRO A 52 19.06 -14.79 -9.09
CA PRO A 52 18.37 -15.15 -10.33
C PRO A 52 18.17 -16.66 -10.55
N ASP A 53 18.92 -17.50 -9.85
CA ASP A 53 18.83 -18.96 -9.91
C ASP A 53 17.73 -19.55 -8.99
N TRP A 54 17.12 -18.77 -8.11
CA TRP A 54 16.03 -19.25 -7.27
C TRP A 54 14.77 -19.56 -8.09
N SER A 55 14.20 -20.72 -7.81
CA SER A 55 12.91 -21.12 -8.35
C SER A 55 11.77 -20.43 -7.59
N MET A 56 10.83 -19.82 -8.33
CA MET A 56 9.70 -19.11 -7.76
C MET A 56 8.37 -19.59 -8.33
N THR A 57 7.38 -19.75 -7.48
CA THR A 57 5.99 -19.97 -7.89
C THR A 57 5.13 -18.86 -7.34
N MET A 58 4.25 -18.28 -8.18
CA MET A 58 3.22 -17.33 -7.76
C MET A 58 1.84 -17.94 -7.94
N VAL A 59 1.01 -17.87 -6.89
CA VAL A 59 -0.37 -18.36 -6.89
C VAL A 59 -1.32 -17.19 -6.68
N GLU A 60 -2.19 -16.94 -7.66
CA GLU A 60 -3.20 -15.86 -7.61
C GLU A 60 -4.61 -16.46 -7.71
N ARG A 61 -5.49 -16.02 -6.82
CA ARG A 61 -6.87 -16.51 -6.73
C ARG A 61 -7.74 -16.08 -7.90
N LEU A 62 -7.50 -14.88 -8.43
CA LEU A 62 -8.27 -14.35 -9.55
C LEU A 62 -7.67 -14.80 -10.90
N ASP A 63 -8.38 -14.56 -11.97
CA ASP A 63 -8.01 -14.91 -13.35
C ASP A 63 -6.93 -13.99 -13.95
N GLY A 64 -6.49 -12.99 -13.19
CA GLY A 64 -5.43 -12.06 -13.56
C GLY A 64 -4.75 -11.45 -12.34
N VAL A 65 -3.55 -10.93 -12.55
CA VAL A 65 -2.80 -10.20 -11.51
C VAL A 65 -3.32 -8.77 -11.38
N ALA A 66 -3.12 -8.15 -10.22
CA ALA A 66 -3.50 -6.77 -9.92
C ALA A 66 -5.01 -6.47 -10.07
N LEU A 67 -5.89 -7.41 -9.78
CA LEU A 67 -7.34 -7.20 -9.90
C LEU A 67 -8.02 -6.73 -8.60
N GLU A 68 -7.34 -6.80 -7.45
CA GLU A 68 -7.81 -6.28 -6.16
C GLU A 68 -7.23 -4.88 -5.85
N SER A 69 -6.66 -4.66 -4.68
CA SER A 69 -6.20 -3.34 -4.22
C SER A 69 -5.15 -2.69 -5.11
N SER A 70 -4.35 -3.46 -5.85
CA SER A 70 -3.34 -2.95 -6.79
C SER A 70 -3.94 -2.42 -8.10
N ASN A 71 -5.18 -2.78 -8.44
CA ASN A 71 -5.84 -2.28 -9.65
C ASN A 71 -5.93 -0.75 -9.64
N GLY A 72 -5.62 -0.10 -10.76
CA GLY A 72 -5.63 1.35 -10.88
C GLY A 72 -6.96 2.00 -10.49
N TRP A 73 -8.08 1.31 -10.70
CA TRP A 73 -9.41 1.76 -10.35
C TRP A 73 -9.79 1.54 -8.87
N ASN A 74 -9.00 0.75 -8.13
CA ASN A 74 -9.28 0.41 -6.74
C ASN A 74 -8.50 1.26 -5.72
N ASN A 75 -7.71 2.24 -6.19
CA ASN A 75 -6.93 3.14 -5.34
C ASN A 75 -6.79 4.53 -5.98
N ALA A 76 -6.31 5.50 -5.21
CA ALA A 76 -6.11 6.87 -5.68
C ALA A 76 -4.83 7.08 -6.50
N GLY A 77 -3.95 6.09 -6.59
CA GLY A 77 -2.70 6.15 -7.35
C GLY A 77 -1.73 7.24 -6.93
N THR A 78 -1.79 7.67 -5.69
CA THR A 78 -0.91 8.73 -5.20
C THR A 78 0.49 8.18 -4.99
N GLY A 79 1.49 8.80 -5.60
CA GLY A 79 2.88 8.59 -5.24
C GLY A 79 3.17 9.27 -3.91
N HIS A 80 2.81 8.57 -2.81
CA HIS A 80 2.85 9.14 -1.46
C HIS A 80 4.27 9.58 -1.06
N SER A 81 4.49 10.87 -1.14
CA SER A 81 5.75 11.54 -0.79
C SER A 81 5.55 12.64 0.27
N ALA A 82 4.43 12.58 0.99
CA ALA A 82 4.05 13.51 2.05
C ALA A 82 3.97 14.99 1.60
N LEU A 83 3.75 15.22 0.31
CA LEU A 83 3.68 16.57 -0.25
C LEU A 83 2.30 17.20 0.00
N ALA A 84 1.23 16.41 -0.09
CA ALA A 84 -0.15 16.87 0.03
C ALA A 84 -0.81 16.49 1.37
N GLU A 85 -0.44 15.37 1.97
CA GLU A 85 -1.13 14.76 3.10
C GLU A 85 -0.81 15.50 4.41
N LEU A 86 -1.83 16.13 5.01
CA LEU A 86 -1.69 16.95 6.20
C LEU A 86 -1.48 16.14 7.49
N ASN A 87 -1.97 14.90 7.51
CA ASN A 87 -1.87 14.00 8.67
C ASN A 87 -0.44 13.51 8.99
N TYR A 88 0.50 13.66 8.07
CA TYR A 88 1.91 13.31 8.33
C TYR A 88 2.70 14.43 9.03
N THR A 89 2.03 15.53 9.35
CA THR A 89 2.64 16.71 9.94
C THR A 89 1.78 17.26 11.09
N PRO A 90 1.59 16.50 12.18
CA PRO A 90 0.75 16.93 13.29
C PRO A 90 1.34 18.15 14.01
N GLU A 91 0.46 19.04 14.48
CA GLU A 91 0.84 20.12 15.39
C GLU A 91 0.92 19.57 16.82
N LYS A 92 2.08 19.76 17.46
CA LYS A 92 2.33 19.34 18.84
C LYS A 92 1.68 20.32 19.84
N ALA A 93 1.62 19.94 21.10
CA ALA A 93 1.08 20.77 22.17
C ALA A 93 1.83 22.11 22.36
N ASP A 94 3.11 22.18 21.96
CA ASP A 94 3.91 23.40 21.95
C ASP A 94 3.67 24.30 20.70
N GLY A 95 2.73 23.91 19.84
CA GLY A 95 2.37 24.64 18.61
C GLY A 95 3.33 24.45 17.44
N LYS A 96 4.34 23.58 17.56
CA LYS A 96 5.28 23.23 16.48
C LYS A 96 4.73 22.09 15.63
N ILE A 97 5.04 22.12 14.35
CA ILE A 97 4.71 21.04 13.42
C ILE A 97 5.80 19.97 13.45
N ASP A 98 5.41 18.73 13.67
CA ASP A 98 6.31 17.58 13.55
C ASP A 98 6.36 17.09 12.10
N ILE A 99 7.53 17.20 11.46
CA ILE A 99 7.73 16.77 10.07
C ILE A 99 8.43 15.41 9.94
N SER A 100 8.73 14.75 11.06
CA SER A 100 9.52 13.51 11.06
C SER A 100 8.88 12.41 10.22
N LYS A 101 7.55 12.24 10.33
CA LYS A 101 6.81 11.25 9.55
C LYS A 101 6.77 11.61 8.07
N ALA A 102 6.65 12.88 7.74
CA ALA A 102 6.67 13.34 6.36
C ALA A 102 8.01 13.05 5.68
N ILE A 103 9.14 13.28 6.38
CA ILE A 103 10.49 12.93 5.90
C ILE A 103 10.60 11.42 5.64
N GLU A 104 10.21 10.58 6.61
CA GLU A 104 10.27 9.11 6.48
C GLU A 104 9.48 8.60 5.26
N ILE A 105 8.26 9.10 5.07
CA ILE A 105 7.41 8.72 3.93
C ILE A 105 8.03 9.18 2.61
N ASN A 106 8.56 10.41 2.56
CA ASN A 106 9.22 10.92 1.36
C ASN A 106 10.43 10.05 0.99
N GLU A 107 11.37 9.82 1.92
CA GLU A 107 12.55 8.97 1.69
C GLU A 107 12.16 7.57 1.22
N SER A 108 11.11 6.98 1.83
CA SER A 108 10.59 5.68 1.40
C SER A 108 10.08 5.70 -0.05
N PHE A 109 9.41 6.77 -0.45
CA PHE A 109 8.93 6.91 -1.83
C PHE A 109 10.10 7.10 -2.82
N GLN A 110 11.16 7.84 -2.44
CA GLN A 110 12.35 7.97 -3.29
C GLN A 110 13.04 6.62 -3.53
N ILE A 111 13.06 5.71 -2.56
CA ILE A 111 13.53 4.33 -2.77
C ILE A 111 12.69 3.62 -3.85
N SER A 112 11.36 3.78 -3.83
CA SER A 112 10.49 3.19 -4.86
C SER A 112 10.77 3.79 -6.25
N ARG A 113 10.98 5.12 -6.35
CA ARG A 113 11.34 5.78 -7.61
C ARG A 113 12.66 5.25 -8.18
N GLN A 114 13.70 5.10 -7.35
CA GLN A 114 14.99 4.54 -7.74
C GLN A 114 14.85 3.09 -8.22
N PHE A 115 14.07 2.27 -7.48
CA PHE A 115 13.79 0.90 -7.87
C PHE A 115 13.10 0.83 -9.23
N TRP A 116 12.06 1.63 -9.45
CA TRP A 116 11.37 1.67 -10.75
C TRP A 116 12.25 2.21 -11.87
N ALA A 117 13.07 3.23 -11.60
CA ALA A 117 14.03 3.75 -12.58
C ALA A 117 15.07 2.68 -12.99
N TRP A 118 15.57 1.91 -12.03
CA TRP A 118 16.41 0.74 -12.33
C TRP A 118 15.68 -0.25 -13.24
N GLN A 119 14.44 -0.60 -12.91
CA GLN A 119 13.67 -1.56 -13.69
C GLN A 119 13.35 -1.06 -15.11
N VAL A 120 13.20 0.25 -15.29
CA VAL A 120 13.11 0.85 -16.64
C VAL A 120 14.41 0.66 -17.41
N LYS A 121 15.55 0.92 -16.79
CA LYS A 121 16.87 0.72 -17.43
C LYS A 121 17.14 -0.74 -17.79
N GLN A 122 16.63 -1.68 -17.00
CA GLN A 122 16.76 -3.12 -17.29
C GLN A 122 15.71 -3.61 -18.32
N GLY A 123 14.79 -2.76 -18.77
CA GLY A 123 13.72 -3.13 -19.70
C GLY A 123 12.62 -4.00 -19.07
N VAL A 124 12.58 -4.11 -17.75
CA VAL A 124 11.52 -4.80 -16.99
C VAL A 124 10.26 -3.96 -16.98
N LEU A 125 10.38 -2.67 -16.66
CA LEU A 125 9.33 -1.68 -16.84
C LEU A 125 9.52 -0.94 -18.14
N LYS A 126 8.46 -0.84 -18.92
CA LYS A 126 8.46 -0.19 -20.24
C LYS A 126 7.45 0.95 -20.26
N ASN A 127 7.71 1.94 -21.13
CA ASN A 127 6.81 3.07 -21.31
C ASN A 127 6.40 3.72 -19.96
N PRO A 128 7.27 4.51 -19.32
CA PRO A 128 7.02 5.08 -17.99
C PRO A 128 5.65 5.74 -17.85
N HIS A 129 5.17 6.46 -18.88
CA HIS A 129 3.86 7.11 -18.86
C HIS A 129 2.67 6.15 -18.73
N SER A 130 2.86 4.85 -18.96
CA SER A 130 1.80 3.86 -18.70
C SER A 130 1.56 3.62 -17.21
N PHE A 131 2.57 3.89 -16.36
CA PHE A 131 2.47 3.59 -14.92
C PHE A 131 2.81 4.75 -13.99
N ILE A 132 3.56 5.77 -14.41
CA ILE A 132 3.88 6.94 -13.58
C ILE A 132 3.83 8.22 -14.40
N ASN A 133 3.18 9.25 -13.86
CA ASN A 133 3.02 10.53 -14.56
C ASN A 133 3.19 11.68 -13.58
N SER A 134 3.84 12.76 -14.03
CA SER A 134 3.90 14.00 -13.27
C SER A 134 2.50 14.56 -13.04
N THR A 135 2.13 14.67 -11.79
CA THR A 135 0.85 15.22 -11.35
C THR A 135 1.13 16.00 -10.09
N PRO A 136 1.07 17.33 -10.13
CA PRO A 136 1.37 18.15 -8.96
C PRO A 136 0.58 17.73 -7.74
N HIS A 137 1.23 17.72 -6.59
CA HIS A 137 0.57 17.49 -5.30
C HIS A 137 0.35 18.83 -4.60
N MET A 138 -0.84 18.99 -4.05
CA MET A 138 -1.19 20.18 -3.29
C MET A 138 -2.02 19.84 -2.06
N SER A 139 -1.86 20.66 -1.02
CA SER A 139 -2.84 20.77 0.05
C SER A 139 -3.69 22.01 -0.22
N PHE A 140 -5.01 21.89 -0.04
CA PHE A 140 -5.95 22.99 -0.19
C PHE A 140 -6.85 23.07 1.04
N VAL A 141 -6.91 24.22 1.67
CA VAL A 141 -7.69 24.43 2.88
C VAL A 141 -8.43 25.78 2.85
N TRP A 142 -9.48 25.89 3.66
CA TRP A 142 -10.23 27.12 3.89
C TRP A 142 -10.53 27.33 5.37
N GLY A 143 -10.82 28.60 5.73
CA GLY A 143 -11.05 29.05 7.10
C GLY A 143 -9.75 29.37 7.86
N ASP A 144 -9.86 30.29 8.83
CA ASP A 144 -8.70 30.90 9.50
C ASP A 144 -7.76 29.89 10.17
N ASP A 145 -8.31 28.92 10.90
CA ASP A 145 -7.49 27.92 11.61
C ASP A 145 -6.73 27.00 10.67
N ASN A 146 -7.38 26.61 9.57
CA ASN A 146 -6.78 25.72 8.59
C ASN A 146 -5.70 26.44 7.77
N VAL A 147 -5.94 27.70 7.40
CA VAL A 147 -4.95 28.54 6.70
C VAL A 147 -3.72 28.76 7.59
N ARG A 148 -3.92 29.08 8.88
CA ARG A 148 -2.84 29.20 9.86
C ARG A 148 -2.05 27.90 10.01
N PHE A 149 -2.73 26.77 10.13
CA PHE A 149 -2.09 25.45 10.21
C PHE A 149 -1.25 25.16 8.94
N LEU A 150 -1.83 25.38 7.74
CA LEU A 150 -1.13 25.11 6.48
C LEU A 150 0.12 25.97 6.31
N LYS A 151 0.07 27.26 6.76
CA LYS A 151 1.24 28.13 6.76
C LYS A 151 2.34 27.62 7.67
N LYS A 152 2.00 27.25 8.92
CA LYS A 152 2.97 26.64 9.86
C LYS A 152 3.60 25.37 9.29
N ARG A 153 2.77 24.52 8.67
CA ARG A 153 3.23 23.28 8.02
C ARG A 153 4.23 23.60 6.90
N TYR A 154 3.88 24.50 6.02
CA TYR A 154 4.76 24.94 4.92
C TYR A 154 6.10 25.41 5.46
N ASP A 155 6.11 26.31 6.45
CA ASP A 155 7.33 26.85 7.03
C ASP A 155 8.21 25.75 7.66
N ALA A 156 7.59 24.83 8.39
CA ALA A 156 8.30 23.71 9.00
C ALA A 156 8.93 22.77 7.95
N LEU A 157 8.23 22.49 6.87
CA LEU A 157 8.71 21.60 5.80
C LEU A 157 9.91 22.19 5.04
N GLN A 158 10.08 23.53 4.98
CA GLN A 158 11.23 24.15 4.33
C GLN A 158 12.56 23.84 5.04
N ALA A 159 12.54 23.36 6.27
CA ALA A 159 13.72 22.87 6.98
C ALA A 159 14.35 21.63 6.33
N SER A 160 13.57 20.85 5.57
CA SER A 160 13.99 19.64 4.87
C SER A 160 14.19 19.89 3.38
N PRO A 161 15.33 19.48 2.77
CA PRO A 161 15.55 19.62 1.33
C PRO A 161 14.52 18.84 0.49
N LEU A 162 13.90 17.78 1.04
CA LEU A 162 12.88 16.97 0.38
C LEU A 162 11.59 17.74 0.04
N PHE A 163 11.35 18.87 0.70
CA PHE A 163 10.16 19.70 0.50
C PHE A 163 10.47 21.09 -0.05
N ARG A 164 11.73 21.42 -0.26
CA ARG A 164 12.11 22.67 -0.93
C ARG A 164 11.65 22.65 -2.38
N GLY A 165 11.15 23.77 -2.85
CA GLY A 165 10.46 23.87 -4.14
C GLY A 165 8.96 23.71 -4.04
N MET A 166 8.40 23.36 -2.86
CA MET A 166 7.00 23.56 -2.54
C MET A 166 6.71 25.07 -2.52
N GLN A 167 5.59 25.47 -3.11
CA GLN A 167 5.07 26.83 -3.10
C GLN A 167 3.91 26.92 -2.14
N TYR A 168 3.68 28.11 -1.57
CA TYR A 168 2.54 28.42 -0.72
C TYR A 168 1.86 29.68 -1.22
N SER A 169 0.54 29.70 -1.23
CA SER A 169 -0.24 30.90 -1.59
C SER A 169 -1.55 30.97 -0.81
N GLU A 170 -1.93 32.21 -0.45
CA GLU A 170 -3.28 32.59 -0.03
C GLU A 170 -3.98 33.44 -1.11
N ASP A 171 -3.26 33.75 -2.19
CA ASP A 171 -3.79 34.54 -3.30
C ASP A 171 -4.76 33.72 -4.15
N TYR A 172 -5.98 34.25 -4.29
CA TYR A 172 -7.07 33.60 -5.00
C TYR A 172 -6.72 33.33 -6.47
N ASP A 173 -6.12 34.31 -7.15
CA ASP A 173 -5.87 34.22 -8.58
C ASP A 173 -4.67 33.32 -8.88
N GLN A 174 -3.67 33.29 -7.98
CA GLN A 174 -2.58 32.32 -8.06
C GLN A 174 -3.08 30.88 -7.87
N ILE A 175 -3.93 30.63 -6.88
CA ILE A 175 -4.50 29.28 -6.65
C ILE A 175 -5.40 28.91 -7.81
N LYS A 176 -6.15 29.85 -8.39
CA LYS A 176 -6.97 29.62 -9.59
C LYS A 176 -6.14 29.21 -10.81
N GLN A 177 -4.92 29.75 -10.96
CA GLN A 177 -3.99 29.30 -12.02
C GLN A 177 -3.58 27.85 -11.83
N TRP A 178 -3.35 27.40 -10.61
CA TRP A 178 -3.01 26.02 -10.32
C TRP A 178 -4.18 25.05 -10.53
N VAL A 179 -5.35 25.40 -10.02
CA VAL A 179 -6.54 24.54 -9.96
C VAL A 179 -7.83 25.32 -10.28
N PRO A 180 -8.08 25.64 -11.56
CA PRO A 180 -9.24 26.43 -11.96
C PRO A 180 -10.56 25.89 -11.41
N LEU A 181 -10.80 24.57 -11.48
CA LEU A 181 -12.05 23.95 -11.04
C LEU A 181 -12.36 24.24 -9.56
N MET A 182 -11.34 24.33 -8.72
CA MET A 182 -11.52 24.51 -7.27
C MET A 182 -11.81 25.96 -6.89
N MET A 183 -11.49 26.91 -7.78
CA MET A 183 -11.60 28.34 -7.50
C MET A 183 -12.72 29.04 -8.27
N GLU A 184 -13.13 28.50 -9.41
CA GLU A 184 -14.27 29.04 -10.16
C GLU A 184 -15.57 28.81 -9.38
N GLY A 185 -16.42 29.83 -9.34
CA GLY A 185 -17.64 29.82 -8.53
C GLY A 185 -17.43 29.95 -7.01
N ARG A 186 -16.19 29.97 -6.53
CA ARG A 186 -15.87 30.14 -5.10
C ARG A 186 -15.99 31.60 -4.67
N ASP A 187 -16.58 31.83 -3.49
CA ASP A 187 -16.65 33.16 -2.91
C ASP A 187 -15.22 33.71 -2.66
N ARG A 188 -14.92 34.86 -3.29
CA ARG A 188 -13.61 35.54 -3.13
C ARG A 188 -13.33 36.01 -1.70
N LYS A 189 -14.38 36.14 -0.85
CA LYS A 189 -14.23 36.48 0.57
C LYS A 189 -13.84 35.28 1.43
N GLN A 190 -14.00 34.07 0.91
CA GLN A 190 -13.62 32.89 1.64
C GLN A 190 -12.10 32.85 1.77
N LYS A 191 -11.59 32.84 3.00
CA LYS A 191 -10.16 32.69 3.24
C LYS A 191 -9.70 31.29 2.85
N VAL A 192 -8.77 31.22 1.92
CA VAL A 192 -8.21 29.98 1.38
C VAL A 192 -6.69 29.99 1.46
N ALA A 193 -6.08 28.82 1.49
CA ALA A 193 -4.64 28.66 1.27
C ALA A 193 -4.36 27.34 0.58
N ALA A 194 -3.26 27.31 -0.19
CA ALA A 194 -2.79 26.11 -0.84
C ALA A 194 -1.28 26.00 -0.79
N THR A 195 -0.79 24.75 -0.80
CA THR A 195 0.59 24.41 -1.19
C THR A 195 0.57 23.76 -2.56
N TRP A 196 1.64 23.96 -3.33
CA TRP A 196 1.80 23.39 -4.66
C TRP A 196 3.20 22.81 -4.83
N THR A 197 3.28 21.54 -5.27
CA THR A 197 4.55 20.87 -5.48
C THR A 197 4.53 20.15 -6.83
N PRO A 198 5.32 20.62 -7.83
CA PRO A 198 5.25 20.12 -9.21
C PRO A 198 5.77 18.69 -9.37
N ILE A 199 6.63 18.21 -8.47
CA ILE A 199 7.23 16.86 -8.52
C ILE A 199 6.31 15.75 -7.99
N GLY A 200 5.06 16.05 -7.66
CA GLY A 200 4.06 15.04 -7.33
C GLY A 200 3.81 14.08 -8.51
N THR A 201 3.32 12.89 -8.20
CA THR A 201 3.10 11.86 -9.22
C THR A 201 1.77 11.12 -9.02
N ASP A 202 1.14 10.76 -10.16
CA ASP A 202 0.11 9.73 -10.23
C ASP A 202 0.75 8.41 -10.67
N VAL A 203 0.40 7.31 -10.01
CA VAL A 203 0.99 5.98 -10.25
C VAL A 203 -0.10 4.94 -10.49
N ASN A 204 0.00 4.20 -11.59
CA ASN A 204 -0.81 3.02 -11.86
C ASN A 204 -0.09 1.76 -11.34
N PHE A 205 -0.33 1.42 -10.09
CA PHE A 205 0.29 0.25 -9.45
C PHE A 205 -0.12 -1.07 -10.11
N GLY A 206 -1.31 -1.10 -10.72
CA GLY A 206 -1.76 -2.25 -11.48
C GLY A 206 -0.88 -2.50 -12.70
N GLU A 207 -0.49 -1.45 -13.40
CA GLU A 207 0.39 -1.56 -14.56
C GLU A 207 1.80 -2.00 -14.17
N ILE A 208 2.38 -1.43 -13.12
CA ILE A 208 3.67 -1.89 -12.57
C ILE A 208 3.59 -3.39 -12.25
N THR A 209 2.52 -3.82 -11.57
CA THR A 209 2.33 -5.23 -11.20
C THR A 209 2.26 -6.12 -12.45
N ARG A 210 1.48 -5.74 -13.47
CA ARG A 210 1.35 -6.50 -14.72
C ARG A 210 2.69 -6.63 -15.45
N GLN A 211 3.45 -5.55 -15.53
CA GLN A 211 4.76 -5.56 -16.17
C GLN A 211 5.78 -6.40 -15.39
N PHE A 212 5.82 -6.30 -14.06
CA PHE A 212 6.68 -7.12 -13.22
C PHE A 212 6.38 -8.62 -13.39
N VAL A 213 5.12 -9.01 -13.29
CA VAL A 213 4.73 -10.42 -13.47
C VAL A 213 4.94 -10.85 -14.92
N GLY A 214 4.67 -9.99 -15.89
CA GLY A 214 4.96 -10.23 -17.31
C GLY A 214 6.43 -10.54 -17.56
N TYR A 215 7.33 -9.79 -16.94
CA TYR A 215 8.78 -10.05 -16.98
C TYR A 215 9.14 -11.36 -16.28
N LEU A 216 8.67 -11.58 -15.06
CA LEU A 216 8.95 -12.81 -14.30
C LEU A 216 8.51 -14.07 -15.07
N LYS A 217 7.38 -14.03 -15.78
CA LYS A 217 6.91 -15.12 -16.65
C LYS A 217 7.86 -15.47 -17.79
N THR A 218 8.75 -14.58 -18.18
CA THR A 218 9.79 -14.90 -19.19
C THR A 218 10.98 -15.64 -18.61
N GLN A 219 11.07 -15.76 -17.29
CA GLN A 219 12.17 -16.42 -16.61
C GLN A 219 11.92 -17.93 -16.49
N PRO A 220 12.92 -18.78 -16.78
CA PRO A 220 12.72 -20.24 -16.85
C PRO A 220 12.37 -20.89 -15.51
N ASN A 221 12.73 -20.25 -14.41
CA ASN A 221 12.51 -20.74 -13.04
C ASN A 221 11.30 -20.09 -12.35
N PHE A 222 10.44 -19.37 -13.09
CA PHE A 222 9.22 -18.78 -12.56
C PHE A 222 7.96 -19.49 -13.08
N THR A 223 7.03 -19.78 -12.19
CA THR A 223 5.71 -20.35 -12.51
C THR A 223 4.58 -19.47 -11.97
N LEU A 224 3.57 -19.19 -12.77
CA LEU A 224 2.35 -18.47 -12.37
C LEU A 224 1.13 -19.39 -12.45
N SER A 225 0.38 -19.49 -11.35
CA SER A 225 -0.91 -20.18 -11.29
C SER A 225 -2.02 -19.16 -11.00
N LEU A 226 -2.81 -18.83 -12.01
CA LEU A 226 -3.99 -17.96 -11.91
C LEU A 226 -5.26 -18.79 -11.61
N SER A 227 -6.33 -18.12 -11.17
CA SER A 227 -7.59 -18.77 -10.75
C SER A 227 -7.35 -19.88 -9.73
N SER A 228 -6.40 -19.68 -8.82
CA SER A 228 -5.87 -20.71 -7.93
C SER A 228 -5.94 -20.26 -6.48
N GLU A 229 -6.73 -20.96 -5.69
CA GLU A 229 -6.98 -20.60 -4.29
C GLU A 229 -6.19 -21.53 -3.36
N VAL A 230 -5.29 -20.96 -2.56
CA VAL A 230 -4.54 -21.69 -1.53
C VAL A 230 -5.52 -22.24 -0.49
N ARG A 231 -5.38 -23.53 -0.18
CA ARG A 231 -6.24 -24.27 0.76
C ARG A 231 -5.50 -24.68 2.02
N GLU A 232 -4.24 -25.02 1.90
CA GLU A 232 -3.45 -25.54 3.00
C GLU A 232 -2.07 -24.92 3.02
N ILE A 233 -1.58 -24.61 4.21
CA ILE A 233 -0.22 -24.14 4.47
C ILE A 233 0.25 -24.88 5.73
N THR A 234 1.12 -25.87 5.57
CA THR A 234 1.59 -26.70 6.67
C THR A 234 3.12 -26.79 6.69
N ARG A 235 3.69 -26.93 7.88
CA ARG A 235 5.14 -27.03 8.06
C ARG A 235 5.58 -28.47 7.92
N ASN A 236 6.53 -28.74 7.02
CA ASN A 236 7.17 -30.04 6.86
C ASN A 236 8.24 -30.28 7.93
N ALA A 237 8.57 -31.54 8.18
CA ALA A 237 9.63 -31.94 9.11
C ALA A 237 11.02 -31.45 8.69
N ASP A 238 11.28 -31.26 7.39
CA ASP A 238 12.53 -30.73 6.86
C ASP A 238 12.64 -29.20 6.93
N GLY A 239 11.63 -28.55 7.47
CA GLY A 239 11.60 -27.11 7.62
C GLY A 239 11.07 -26.34 6.42
N THR A 240 10.67 -26.99 5.33
CA THR A 240 9.94 -26.37 4.22
C THR A 240 8.45 -26.20 4.55
N TRP A 241 7.74 -25.48 3.70
CA TRP A 241 6.30 -25.28 3.81
C TRP A 241 5.61 -26.01 2.67
N HIS A 242 4.77 -27.00 3.02
CA HIS A 242 3.84 -27.59 2.07
C HIS A 242 2.65 -26.64 1.88
N VAL A 243 2.45 -26.20 0.64
CA VAL A 243 1.34 -25.31 0.29
C VAL A 243 0.57 -25.91 -0.88
N SER A 244 -0.72 -26.17 -0.65
CA SER A 244 -1.61 -26.69 -1.69
C SER A 244 -2.67 -25.69 -2.09
N TRP A 245 -3.10 -25.77 -3.35
CA TRP A 245 -4.16 -24.94 -3.90
C TRP A 245 -5.04 -25.71 -4.87
N VAL A 246 -6.24 -25.20 -5.09
CA VAL A 246 -7.18 -25.72 -6.07
C VAL A 246 -7.37 -24.71 -7.20
N LYS A 247 -7.50 -25.21 -8.41
CA LYS A 247 -7.92 -24.41 -9.56
C LYS A 247 -9.39 -24.10 -9.44
N LEU A 248 -9.76 -22.82 -9.39
CA LEU A 248 -11.15 -22.40 -9.32
C LEU A 248 -11.84 -22.64 -10.66
N HIS A 249 -13.11 -23.06 -10.60
CA HIS A 249 -13.92 -23.35 -11.78
C HIS A 249 -13.33 -24.43 -12.71
N SER A 250 -12.62 -25.40 -12.13
CA SER A 250 -11.99 -26.51 -12.84
C SER A 250 -12.07 -27.77 -12.00
N ASP A 251 -12.14 -28.93 -12.66
CA ASP A 251 -12.07 -30.25 -12.04
C ASP A 251 -10.64 -30.78 -11.93
N GLU A 252 -9.63 -29.93 -12.18
CA GLU A 252 -8.21 -30.29 -12.01
C GLU A 252 -7.93 -30.68 -10.56
N PRO A 253 -7.10 -31.71 -10.35
CA PRO A 253 -6.72 -32.11 -9.00
C PRO A 253 -5.97 -30.97 -8.29
N PRO A 254 -6.02 -30.91 -6.96
CA PRO A 254 -5.21 -29.97 -6.18
C PRO A 254 -3.74 -30.05 -6.58
N GLN A 255 -3.09 -28.89 -6.65
CA GLN A 255 -1.67 -28.75 -6.91
C GLN A 255 -0.97 -28.35 -5.61
N ALA A 256 0.31 -28.66 -5.46
CA ALA A 256 1.09 -28.30 -4.30
C ALA A 256 2.56 -28.07 -4.62
N VAL A 257 3.23 -27.34 -3.75
CA VAL A 257 4.70 -27.19 -3.71
C VAL A 257 5.20 -27.27 -2.28
N ASP A 258 6.46 -27.70 -2.12
CA ASP A 258 7.22 -27.53 -0.90
C ASP A 258 8.19 -26.37 -1.06
N ALA A 259 7.94 -25.27 -0.35
CA ALA A 259 8.68 -24.02 -0.48
C ALA A 259 9.65 -23.81 0.69
N LYS A 260 10.87 -23.35 0.41
CA LYS A 260 11.82 -22.93 1.44
C LYS A 260 11.38 -21.64 2.13
N PHE A 261 10.79 -20.73 1.35
CA PHE A 261 10.24 -19.47 1.83
C PHE A 261 8.85 -19.20 1.23
N VAL A 262 7.90 -18.76 2.06
CA VAL A 262 6.55 -18.37 1.64
C VAL A 262 6.31 -16.90 1.95
N PHE A 263 5.91 -16.12 0.95
CA PHE A 263 5.42 -14.76 1.14
C PHE A 263 3.92 -14.68 0.88
N ILE A 264 3.17 -14.22 1.88
CA ILE A 264 1.72 -14.02 1.81
C ILE A 264 1.44 -12.54 1.51
N GLY A 265 1.37 -12.21 0.22
CA GLY A 265 1.05 -10.88 -0.31
C GLY A 265 -0.39 -10.77 -0.80
N ALA A 266 -1.33 -11.45 -0.11
CA ALA A 266 -2.72 -11.60 -0.52
C ALA A 266 -3.64 -10.41 -0.13
N GLY A 267 -3.07 -9.22 0.13
CA GLY A 267 -3.84 -8.03 0.51
C GLY A 267 -4.70 -8.30 1.74
N GLY A 268 -5.99 -7.96 1.68
CA GLY A 268 -6.92 -8.23 2.79
C GLY A 268 -7.04 -9.71 3.18
N GLY A 269 -6.80 -10.63 2.25
CA GLY A 269 -6.82 -12.08 2.51
C GLY A 269 -5.60 -12.61 3.26
N ALA A 270 -4.56 -11.80 3.46
CA ALA A 270 -3.31 -12.25 4.08
C ALA A 270 -3.49 -12.71 5.54
N LEU A 271 -4.40 -12.10 6.29
CA LEU A 271 -4.64 -12.49 7.69
C LEU A 271 -5.15 -13.94 7.79
N HIS A 272 -6.09 -14.34 6.95
CA HIS A 272 -6.60 -15.72 6.95
C HIS A 272 -5.49 -16.75 6.68
N LEU A 273 -4.64 -16.47 5.71
CA LEU A 273 -3.55 -17.37 5.32
C LEU A 273 -2.44 -17.44 6.39
N LEU A 274 -2.14 -16.30 7.03
CA LEU A 274 -1.23 -16.25 8.17
C LEU A 274 -1.78 -17.05 9.37
N GLN A 275 -3.07 -16.93 9.66
CA GLN A 275 -3.72 -17.73 10.72
C GLN A 275 -3.73 -19.21 10.36
N ALA A 276 -4.01 -19.56 9.09
CA ALA A 276 -4.00 -20.93 8.59
C ALA A 276 -2.61 -21.58 8.65
N SER A 277 -1.53 -20.81 8.50
CA SER A 277 -0.17 -21.32 8.62
C SER A 277 0.21 -21.77 10.04
N GLY A 278 -0.57 -21.39 11.04
CA GLY A 278 -0.37 -21.78 12.44
C GLY A 278 0.82 -21.12 13.13
N ILE A 279 1.50 -20.14 12.51
CA ILE A 279 2.62 -19.45 13.15
C ILE A 279 2.14 -18.68 14.41
N PRO A 280 2.87 -18.77 15.53
CA PRO A 280 2.48 -18.12 16.78
C PRO A 280 2.32 -16.60 16.66
N GLU A 281 3.14 -15.99 15.82
CA GLU A 281 3.21 -14.56 15.61
C GLU A 281 1.93 -13.97 14.98
N ALA A 282 1.12 -14.81 14.32
CA ALA A 282 -0.14 -14.37 13.68
C ALA A 282 -1.38 -14.46 14.60
N LYS A 283 -1.29 -15.09 15.77
CA LYS A 283 -2.46 -15.46 16.60
C LYS A 283 -3.26 -14.26 17.13
N ASP A 284 -2.56 -13.19 17.54
CA ASP A 284 -3.17 -12.05 18.22
C ASP A 284 -3.62 -10.93 17.27
N TYR A 285 -3.53 -11.16 15.95
CA TYR A 285 -3.97 -10.20 14.95
C TYR A 285 -5.45 -10.37 14.65
N GLY A 286 -6.16 -9.24 14.66
CA GLY A 286 -7.52 -9.09 14.17
C GLY A 286 -7.56 -8.14 12.98
N ALA A 287 -8.72 -8.01 12.39
CA ALA A 287 -8.95 -7.22 11.19
C ALA A 287 -10.12 -6.25 11.36
N PHE A 288 -9.97 -5.07 10.79
CA PHE A 288 -11.04 -4.10 10.65
C PHE A 288 -11.16 -3.68 9.18
N PRO A 289 -12.10 -4.27 8.43
CA PRO A 289 -12.24 -4.00 7.01
C PRO A 289 -12.91 -2.64 6.77
N VAL A 290 -12.30 -1.83 5.92
CA VAL A 290 -12.83 -0.53 5.48
C VAL A 290 -12.71 -0.46 3.96
N GLY A 291 -13.82 -0.22 3.29
CA GLY A 291 -13.83 0.08 1.87
C GLY A 291 -13.80 1.58 1.62
N GLY A 292 -13.75 1.95 0.36
CA GLY A 292 -13.88 3.33 -0.09
C GLY A 292 -14.64 3.40 -1.40
N SER A 293 -15.29 4.53 -1.63
CA SER A 293 -15.86 4.88 -2.93
C SER A 293 -15.44 6.29 -3.32
N PHE A 294 -15.46 6.56 -4.61
CA PHE A 294 -15.13 7.86 -5.19
C PHE A 294 -16.25 8.30 -6.13
N LEU A 295 -16.51 9.60 -6.19
CA LEU A 295 -17.14 10.19 -7.36
C LEU A 295 -16.07 10.32 -8.45
N VAL A 296 -16.39 9.88 -9.66
CA VAL A 296 -15.45 9.84 -10.79
C VAL A 296 -16.06 10.54 -11.99
N THR A 297 -15.25 11.35 -12.67
CA THR A 297 -15.60 11.92 -13.98
C THR A 297 -14.51 11.65 -15.01
N ASP A 298 -14.92 11.37 -16.23
CA ASP A 298 -14.09 11.31 -17.43
C ASP A 298 -14.57 12.31 -18.50
N ASN A 299 -15.45 13.25 -18.12
CA ASN A 299 -15.88 14.33 -19.00
C ASN A 299 -14.66 15.18 -19.43
N PRO A 300 -14.28 15.22 -20.73
CA PRO A 300 -13.08 15.93 -21.19
C PRO A 300 -13.07 17.42 -20.85
N GLU A 301 -14.25 18.08 -20.80
CA GLU A 301 -14.37 19.50 -20.47
C GLU A 301 -14.06 19.77 -19.00
N VAL A 302 -14.30 18.81 -18.13
CA VAL A 302 -13.95 18.89 -16.71
C VAL A 302 -12.49 18.49 -16.51
N VAL A 303 -12.08 17.34 -17.08
CA VAL A 303 -10.76 16.74 -16.86
C VAL A 303 -9.61 17.61 -17.33
N LYS A 304 -9.77 18.36 -18.47
CA LYS A 304 -8.72 19.25 -18.98
C LYS A 304 -8.39 20.43 -18.09
N ARG A 305 -9.28 20.77 -17.14
CA ARG A 305 -9.17 21.94 -16.26
C ARG A 305 -8.59 21.62 -14.88
N HIS A 306 -8.18 20.38 -14.64
CA HIS A 306 -7.58 19.99 -13.37
C HIS A 306 -6.39 19.05 -13.64
N LEU A 307 -5.24 19.41 -13.11
CA LEU A 307 -4.04 18.58 -13.14
C LEU A 307 -3.32 18.65 -11.81
N ALA A 308 -3.92 18.04 -10.79
CA ALA A 308 -3.35 17.98 -9.45
C ALA A 308 -3.91 16.79 -8.67
N LYS A 309 -3.23 16.44 -7.59
CA LYS A 309 -3.80 15.72 -6.46
C LYS A 309 -3.99 16.72 -5.33
N ALA A 310 -5.23 17.14 -5.13
CA ALA A 310 -5.58 18.22 -4.20
C ALA A 310 -6.22 17.66 -2.92
N TYR A 311 -5.44 17.62 -1.86
CA TYR A 311 -5.84 17.07 -0.55
C TYR A 311 -6.35 18.18 0.37
N GLY A 312 -7.51 17.96 0.98
CA GLY A 312 -8.04 18.82 2.02
C GLY A 312 -7.56 18.43 3.41
N LYS A 313 -8.20 19.01 4.41
CA LYS A 313 -8.03 18.62 5.81
C LYS A 313 -9.19 17.70 6.22
N ALA A 314 -8.87 16.65 6.92
CA ALA A 314 -9.88 15.77 7.51
C ALA A 314 -10.77 16.56 8.49
N SER A 315 -12.06 16.25 8.49
CA SER A 315 -12.97 16.78 9.51
C SER A 315 -12.52 16.35 10.91
N VAL A 316 -12.84 17.14 11.92
CA VAL A 316 -12.51 16.80 13.31
C VAL A 316 -13.13 15.45 13.67
N GLY A 317 -12.34 14.53 14.21
CA GLY A 317 -12.77 13.17 14.57
C GLY A 317 -12.76 12.16 13.41
N SER A 318 -12.46 12.58 12.18
CA SER A 318 -12.34 11.67 11.05
C SER A 318 -10.97 10.98 11.03
N PRO A 319 -10.91 9.69 10.65
CA PRO A 319 -9.64 9.01 10.53
C PRO A 319 -8.79 9.61 9.38
N PRO A 320 -7.46 9.63 9.50
CA PRO A 320 -6.56 10.24 8.51
C PRO A 320 -6.75 9.74 7.07
N MET A 321 -7.25 8.52 6.91
CA MET A 321 -7.48 7.88 5.61
C MET A 321 -8.74 8.37 4.89
N SER A 322 -9.58 9.15 5.55
CA SER A 322 -10.83 9.70 5.01
C SER A 322 -10.72 11.16 4.59
N VAL A 323 -9.49 11.67 4.46
CA VAL A 323 -9.25 13.03 3.96
C VAL A 323 -9.80 13.12 2.54
N PRO A 324 -10.77 14.02 2.28
CA PRO A 324 -11.25 14.21 0.93
C PRO A 324 -10.16 14.80 0.04
N HIS A 325 -10.11 14.34 -1.20
CA HIS A 325 -9.18 14.87 -2.20
C HIS A 325 -9.82 14.85 -3.59
N LEU A 326 -9.46 15.81 -4.41
CA LEU A 326 -9.85 15.93 -5.81
C LEU A 326 -8.62 15.66 -6.66
N ASP A 327 -8.57 14.47 -7.26
CA ASP A 327 -7.35 13.96 -7.87
C ASP A 327 -7.48 13.69 -9.34
N THR A 328 -6.54 14.20 -10.12
CA THR A 328 -6.28 13.67 -11.46
C THR A 328 -5.67 12.28 -11.36
N ARG A 329 -6.19 11.35 -12.16
CA ARG A 329 -5.64 10.01 -12.39
C ARG A 329 -5.38 9.78 -13.87
N ILE A 330 -4.34 8.99 -14.15
CA ILE A 330 -4.04 8.50 -15.48
C ILE A 330 -4.04 6.97 -15.44
N ILE A 331 -5.10 6.37 -15.99
CA ILE A 331 -5.31 4.92 -15.97
C ILE A 331 -5.50 4.45 -17.41
N ASP A 332 -4.66 3.51 -17.85
CA ASP A 332 -4.70 2.91 -19.18
C ASP A 332 -4.74 3.97 -20.32
N GLY A 333 -3.92 5.02 -20.14
CA GLY A 333 -3.79 6.14 -21.08
C GLY A 333 -4.94 7.16 -21.03
N LYS A 334 -5.94 6.96 -20.16
CA LYS A 334 -7.07 7.89 -20.01
C LYS A 334 -6.89 8.75 -18.75
N LYS A 335 -7.10 10.06 -18.92
CA LYS A 335 -7.16 10.99 -17.81
C LYS A 335 -8.58 11.07 -17.24
N ILE A 336 -8.69 10.92 -15.93
CA ILE A 336 -9.94 11.04 -15.17
C ILE A 336 -9.71 11.92 -13.94
N ILE A 337 -10.80 12.38 -13.33
CA ILE A 337 -10.75 12.98 -11.99
C ILE A 337 -11.58 12.13 -11.05
N LEU A 338 -11.08 11.91 -9.85
CA LEU A 338 -11.83 11.29 -8.77
C LEU A 338 -11.90 12.23 -7.55
N PHE A 339 -13.00 12.12 -6.82
CA PHE A 339 -13.22 12.84 -5.57
C PHE A 339 -13.67 11.89 -4.45
N GLY A 340 -13.06 12.01 -3.29
CA GLY A 340 -13.30 11.19 -2.11
C GLY A 340 -11.99 10.97 -1.34
N PRO A 341 -11.82 9.84 -0.63
CA PRO A 341 -12.73 8.70 -0.54
C PRO A 341 -13.93 8.97 0.38
N PHE A 342 -15.05 8.36 0.05
CA PHE A 342 -16.15 8.14 0.98
C PHE A 342 -15.96 6.77 1.60
N ALA A 343 -15.83 6.70 2.91
CA ALA A 343 -15.60 5.43 3.59
C ALA A 343 -16.83 4.53 3.48
N THR A 344 -16.59 3.24 3.27
CA THR A 344 -17.62 2.21 3.32
C THR A 344 -17.19 1.13 4.28
N PHE A 345 -18.15 0.41 4.85
CA PHE A 345 -17.89 -0.75 5.69
C PHE A 345 -18.44 -1.99 5.01
N SER A 346 -17.68 -3.05 5.04
CA SER A 346 -18.09 -4.37 4.61
C SER A 346 -17.35 -5.41 5.44
N THR A 347 -17.98 -6.55 5.70
CA THR A 347 -17.30 -7.68 6.33
C THR A 347 -16.36 -8.43 5.39
N LYS A 348 -16.36 -8.09 4.09
CA LYS A 348 -15.42 -8.61 3.11
C LYS A 348 -14.04 -8.00 3.31
N PHE A 349 -12.99 -8.80 3.17
CA PHE A 349 -11.60 -8.34 3.22
C PHE A 349 -11.05 -7.95 1.85
N LEU A 350 -11.65 -8.45 0.80
CA LEU A 350 -11.33 -8.18 -0.59
C LEU A 350 -12.61 -7.76 -1.34
N LYS A 351 -12.48 -7.00 -2.41
CA LYS A 351 -13.62 -6.62 -3.27
C LYS A 351 -14.32 -7.87 -3.80
N ASN A 352 -13.55 -8.88 -4.21
CA ASN A 352 -14.02 -10.20 -4.62
C ASN A 352 -13.97 -11.24 -3.47
N GLY A 353 -14.01 -10.79 -2.22
CA GLY A 353 -14.04 -11.63 -1.02
C GLY A 353 -15.42 -12.09 -0.61
N SER A 354 -15.49 -12.74 0.54
CA SER A 354 -16.71 -13.27 1.15
C SER A 354 -17.21 -12.38 2.28
N TYR A 355 -18.53 -12.26 2.44
CA TYR A 355 -19.13 -11.60 3.63
C TYR A 355 -18.81 -12.33 4.95
N PHE A 356 -18.31 -13.56 4.88
CA PHE A 356 -17.86 -14.32 6.05
C PHE A 356 -16.38 -14.06 6.42
N ASP A 357 -15.65 -13.24 5.68
CA ASP A 357 -14.22 -13.03 5.91
C ASP A 357 -13.94 -12.53 7.34
N LEU A 358 -14.66 -11.51 7.81
CA LEU A 358 -14.49 -10.99 9.18
C LEU A 358 -14.77 -12.07 10.24
N ALA A 359 -15.87 -12.83 10.08
CA ALA A 359 -16.24 -13.90 11.02
C ALA A 359 -15.18 -15.02 11.04
N LYS A 360 -14.68 -15.45 9.87
CA LYS A 360 -13.66 -16.49 9.74
C LYS A 360 -12.31 -16.07 10.33
N SER A 361 -11.97 -14.78 10.32
CA SER A 361 -10.73 -14.27 10.91
C SER A 361 -10.80 -14.12 12.43
N THR A 362 -12.02 -14.13 13.00
CA THR A 362 -12.23 -13.93 14.44
C THR A 362 -12.05 -15.24 15.19
N ASN A 363 -11.23 -15.22 16.23
CA ASN A 363 -10.92 -16.38 17.08
C ASN A 363 -10.76 -15.98 18.55
N LEU A 364 -10.55 -16.94 19.45
CA LEU A 364 -10.44 -16.70 20.89
C LEU A 364 -9.25 -15.81 21.27
N HIS A 365 -8.22 -15.71 20.44
CA HIS A 365 -7.03 -14.90 20.72
C HIS A 365 -7.24 -13.42 20.36
N ASN A 366 -8.02 -13.13 19.30
CA ASN A 366 -8.18 -11.78 18.79
C ASN A 366 -9.53 -11.12 19.10
N VAL A 367 -10.56 -11.88 19.51
CA VAL A 367 -11.89 -11.32 19.80
C VAL A 367 -11.87 -10.25 20.89
N ALA A 368 -11.12 -10.47 21.98
CA ALA A 368 -11.04 -9.49 23.06
C ALA A 368 -10.33 -8.19 22.63
N PRO A 369 -9.15 -8.22 21.97
CA PRO A 369 -8.56 -7.03 21.33
C PRO A 369 -9.50 -6.32 20.35
N MET A 370 -10.25 -7.06 19.51
CA MET A 370 -11.20 -6.46 18.58
C MET A 370 -12.35 -5.74 19.27
N MET A 371 -12.92 -6.33 20.31
CA MET A 371 -13.96 -5.69 21.15
C MET A 371 -13.43 -4.44 21.82
N ARG A 372 -12.22 -4.49 22.37
CA ARG A 372 -11.58 -3.34 23.02
C ARG A 372 -11.40 -2.18 22.06
N VAL A 373 -10.88 -2.44 20.85
CA VAL A 373 -10.75 -1.42 19.80
C VAL A 373 -12.11 -0.85 19.41
N GLY A 374 -13.16 -1.69 19.30
CA GLY A 374 -14.51 -1.21 19.01
C GLY A 374 -15.04 -0.20 20.04
N VAL A 375 -14.66 -0.35 21.31
CA VAL A 375 -15.02 0.59 22.40
C VAL A 375 -14.12 1.84 22.36
N ASP A 376 -12.81 1.65 22.26
CA ASP A 376 -11.85 2.76 22.33
C ASP A 376 -11.93 3.68 21.09
N GLU A 377 -12.24 3.10 19.93
CA GLU A 377 -12.39 3.80 18.64
C GLU A 377 -13.87 4.06 18.29
N PHE A 378 -14.74 4.19 19.28
CA PHE A 378 -16.16 4.42 19.06
C PHE A 378 -16.46 5.64 18.16
N PRO A 379 -15.72 6.77 18.25
CA PRO A 379 -15.88 7.88 17.30
C PRO A 379 -15.64 7.46 15.83
N LEU A 380 -14.68 6.58 15.57
CA LEU A 380 -14.44 6.01 14.24
C LEU A 380 -15.63 5.16 13.79
N VAL A 381 -16.20 4.34 14.66
CA VAL A 381 -17.39 3.54 14.36
C VAL A 381 -18.59 4.44 13.99
N GLN A 382 -18.83 5.50 14.75
CA GLN A 382 -19.86 6.50 14.45
C GLN A 382 -19.63 7.20 13.11
N TYR A 383 -18.39 7.61 12.83
CA TYR A 383 -18.02 8.20 11.55
C TYR A 383 -18.34 7.25 10.38
N LEU A 384 -17.92 5.97 10.47
CA LEU A 384 -18.18 4.99 9.42
C LEU A 384 -19.68 4.71 9.25
N ALA A 385 -20.45 4.65 10.34
CA ALA A 385 -21.90 4.52 10.28
C ALA A 385 -22.53 5.71 9.54
N GLY A 386 -22.08 6.94 9.83
CA GLY A 386 -22.50 8.14 9.12
C GLY A 386 -22.17 8.08 7.61
N GLN A 387 -20.97 7.61 7.27
CA GLN A 387 -20.55 7.45 5.87
C GLN A 387 -21.43 6.47 5.07
N LEU A 388 -21.90 5.39 5.72
CA LEU A 388 -22.82 4.44 5.09
C LEU A 388 -24.21 5.02 4.81
N MET A 389 -24.62 6.04 5.57
CA MET A 389 -25.92 6.70 5.44
C MET A 389 -25.91 7.86 4.44
N LEU A 390 -24.75 8.25 3.90
CA LEU A 390 -24.66 9.32 2.91
C LEU A 390 -25.47 8.98 1.66
N SER A 391 -26.34 9.89 1.26
CA SER A 391 -27.01 9.86 -0.02
C SER A 391 -26.07 10.28 -1.16
N ASP A 392 -26.48 10.10 -2.40
CA ASP A 392 -25.74 10.60 -3.57
C ASP A 392 -25.68 12.14 -3.56
N ASP A 393 -26.72 12.81 -3.03
CA ASP A 393 -26.72 14.26 -2.88
C ASP A 393 -25.73 14.73 -1.82
N ASP A 394 -25.59 14.02 -0.70
CA ASP A 394 -24.60 14.36 0.33
C ASP A 394 -23.18 14.26 -0.21
N ARG A 395 -22.87 13.16 -0.96
CA ARG A 395 -21.56 12.99 -1.61
C ARG A 395 -21.29 14.09 -2.65
N PHE A 396 -22.31 14.44 -3.42
CA PHE A 396 -22.20 15.48 -4.42
C PHE A 396 -22.04 16.87 -3.77
N ASN A 397 -22.74 17.16 -2.68
CA ASN A 397 -22.56 18.40 -1.91
C ASN A 397 -21.13 18.49 -1.34
N ALA A 398 -20.58 17.41 -0.84
CA ALA A 398 -19.17 17.37 -0.40
C ALA A 398 -18.20 17.67 -1.57
N LEU A 399 -18.47 17.17 -2.79
CA LEU A 399 -17.69 17.54 -3.97
C LEU A 399 -17.76 19.05 -4.24
N LYS A 400 -18.94 19.68 -4.09
CA LYS A 400 -19.13 21.10 -4.34
C LYS A 400 -18.35 22.00 -3.36
N GLU A 401 -17.95 21.51 -2.21
CA GLU A 401 -17.01 22.22 -1.34
C GLU A 401 -15.62 22.39 -1.99
N TYR A 402 -15.22 21.46 -2.86
CA TYR A 402 -13.97 21.49 -3.61
C TYR A 402 -14.13 22.05 -5.01
N PHE A 403 -15.19 21.71 -5.68
CA PHE A 403 -15.54 22.17 -7.03
C PHE A 403 -16.95 22.79 -7.02
N PRO A 404 -17.08 24.12 -6.75
CA PRO A 404 -18.38 24.77 -6.57
C PRO A 404 -19.33 24.65 -7.77
N ASP A 405 -18.79 24.74 -8.99
CA ASP A 405 -19.54 24.68 -10.25
C ASP A 405 -19.70 23.24 -10.79
N ALA A 406 -19.48 22.21 -9.97
CA ALA A 406 -19.68 20.83 -10.37
C ALA A 406 -21.13 20.58 -10.79
N LYS A 407 -21.31 19.78 -11.86
CA LYS A 407 -22.62 19.33 -12.36
C LYS A 407 -22.77 17.84 -12.05
N LYS A 408 -23.92 17.46 -11.46
CA LYS A 408 -24.14 16.09 -10.96
C LYS A 408 -24.08 15.03 -12.07
N GLU A 409 -24.56 15.38 -13.25
CA GLU A 409 -24.58 14.52 -14.44
C GLU A 409 -23.19 14.11 -14.95
N ASP A 410 -22.13 14.87 -14.60
CA ASP A 410 -20.76 14.55 -14.99
C ASP A 410 -20.10 13.47 -14.13
N TRP A 411 -20.73 13.11 -13.00
CA TRP A 411 -20.10 12.27 -11.97
C TRP A 411 -20.86 10.97 -11.73
N ARG A 412 -20.13 9.89 -11.56
CA ARG A 412 -20.66 8.58 -11.16
C ARG A 412 -19.94 8.05 -9.93
N LEU A 413 -20.65 7.32 -9.09
CA LEU A 413 -20.05 6.64 -7.95
C LEU A 413 -19.27 5.41 -8.42
N TRP A 414 -18.03 5.28 -7.95
CA TRP A 414 -17.16 4.14 -8.20
C TRP A 414 -16.71 3.50 -6.90
N GLN A 415 -16.90 2.20 -6.78
CA GLN A 415 -16.45 1.45 -5.61
C GLN A 415 -14.98 1.02 -5.77
N ALA A 416 -14.12 1.50 -4.89
CA ALA A 416 -12.70 1.17 -4.84
C ALA A 416 -12.45 -0.20 -4.16
N GLY A 417 -11.19 -0.50 -3.91
CA GLY A 417 -10.78 -1.71 -3.19
C GLY A 417 -11.07 -1.67 -1.70
N GLN A 418 -10.99 -2.84 -1.07
CA GLN A 418 -11.09 -2.99 0.38
C GLN A 418 -9.72 -2.77 1.04
N ARG A 419 -9.75 -2.20 2.23
CA ARG A 419 -8.60 -2.05 3.12
C ARG A 419 -8.88 -2.82 4.39
N VAL A 420 -7.91 -3.57 4.86
CA VAL A 420 -8.01 -4.28 6.14
C VAL A 420 -7.03 -3.65 7.10
N GLN A 421 -7.55 -2.89 8.06
CA GLN A 421 -6.75 -2.31 9.13
C GLN A 421 -6.41 -3.36 10.16
N ILE A 422 -5.25 -3.24 10.75
CA ILE A 422 -4.73 -4.21 11.69
C ILE A 422 -5.26 -3.89 13.09
N ILE A 423 -5.84 -4.90 13.75
CA ILE A 423 -6.05 -4.87 15.20
C ILE A 423 -5.03 -5.81 15.83
N LYS A 424 -4.34 -5.32 16.86
CA LYS A 424 -3.32 -6.09 17.56
C LYS A 424 -3.55 -6.06 19.05
N ARG A 425 -3.27 -7.17 19.72
CA ARG A 425 -3.24 -7.20 21.19
C ARG A 425 -2.14 -6.27 21.70
N ASP A 426 -2.49 -5.44 22.66
CA ASP A 426 -1.55 -4.57 23.38
C ASP A 426 -1.57 -4.90 24.87
N PRO A 427 -0.40 -5.11 25.51
CA PRO A 427 -0.34 -5.49 26.92
C PRO A 427 -0.94 -4.47 27.88
N LYS A 428 -0.94 -3.18 27.51
CA LYS A 428 -1.42 -2.07 28.37
C LYS A 428 -2.87 -1.69 28.06
N LYS A 429 -3.21 -1.63 26.75
CA LYS A 429 -4.53 -1.17 26.28
C LYS A 429 -5.51 -2.33 25.99
N GLY A 430 -5.03 -3.59 26.00
CA GLY A 430 -5.82 -4.77 25.63
C GLY A 430 -5.93 -4.97 24.11
N GLY A 431 -6.14 -3.92 23.34
CA GLY A 431 -6.18 -3.92 21.88
C GLY A 431 -5.85 -2.54 21.34
N VAL A 432 -5.23 -2.48 20.16
CA VAL A 432 -4.94 -1.24 19.43
C VAL A 432 -5.24 -1.40 17.94
N LEU A 433 -5.81 -0.36 17.33
CA LEU A 433 -5.96 -0.23 15.90
C LEU A 433 -4.66 0.34 15.34
N LYS A 434 -4.00 -0.40 14.45
CA LYS A 434 -2.78 0.06 13.79
C LYS A 434 -3.09 0.53 12.37
N LEU A 435 -2.60 1.72 12.06
CA LEU A 435 -2.62 2.28 10.71
C LEU A 435 -1.30 1.97 10.00
N GLY A 436 -1.32 1.84 8.67
CA GLY A 436 -0.14 1.52 7.89
C GLY A 436 -0.01 0.02 7.60
N THR A 437 1.22 -0.44 7.40
CA THR A 437 1.55 -1.84 7.07
C THR A 437 2.39 -2.49 8.15
N GLU A 438 2.24 -3.80 8.35
CA GLU A 438 3.05 -4.59 9.28
C GLU A 438 3.47 -5.91 8.64
N ILE A 439 4.78 -6.22 8.74
CA ILE A 439 5.34 -7.50 8.31
C ILE A 439 5.28 -8.48 9.47
N VAL A 440 4.44 -9.50 9.34
CA VAL A 440 4.34 -10.64 10.26
C VAL A 440 5.15 -11.79 9.69
N SER A 441 6.09 -12.34 10.44
CA SER A 441 6.93 -13.45 9.98
C SER A 441 7.16 -14.44 11.12
N SER A 442 7.32 -15.72 10.77
CA SER A 442 7.80 -16.74 11.70
C SER A 442 9.18 -16.36 12.26
N GLN A 443 9.50 -16.88 13.45
CA GLN A 443 10.77 -16.61 14.12
C GLN A 443 11.98 -17.00 13.28
N ASP A 444 11.88 -18.09 12.51
CA ASP A 444 12.94 -18.58 11.62
C ASP A 444 12.97 -17.87 10.25
N GLY A 445 12.03 -16.96 9.99
CA GLY A 445 11.97 -16.20 8.76
C GLY A 445 11.53 -16.97 7.52
N SER A 446 11.07 -18.22 7.65
CA SER A 446 10.72 -19.07 6.50
C SER A 446 9.33 -18.82 5.92
N ILE A 447 8.47 -18.12 6.64
CA ILE A 447 7.19 -17.60 6.15
C ILE A 447 6.98 -16.17 6.63
N ALA A 448 6.46 -15.32 5.77
CA ALA A 448 6.08 -13.96 6.13
C ALA A 448 4.84 -13.51 5.37
N GLY A 449 4.08 -12.60 5.95
CA GLY A 449 2.96 -11.94 5.29
C GLY A 449 2.95 -10.46 5.58
N LEU A 450 2.30 -9.69 4.70
CA LEU A 450 2.07 -8.27 4.87
C LEU A 450 0.61 -8.02 5.23
N LEU A 451 0.40 -7.38 6.36
CA LEU A 451 -0.91 -6.91 6.82
C LEU A 451 -1.01 -5.39 6.72
N GLY A 452 -2.23 -4.86 6.71
CA GLY A 452 -2.52 -3.43 6.80
C GLY A 452 -2.76 -2.76 5.46
N ALA A 453 -2.67 -1.42 5.47
CA ALA A 453 -3.06 -0.56 4.37
C ALA A 453 -2.04 0.56 4.09
N SER A 454 -2.50 1.64 3.47
CA SER A 454 -1.70 2.80 3.02
C SER A 454 -0.79 3.44 4.12
N PRO A 455 0.40 3.93 3.74
CA PRO A 455 0.97 3.93 2.42
C PRO A 455 1.66 2.60 2.09
N GLY A 456 1.03 1.79 1.25
CA GLY A 456 1.55 0.46 0.90
C GLY A 456 2.16 0.44 -0.51
N ALA A 457 1.30 0.56 -1.53
CA ALA A 457 1.71 0.37 -2.92
C ALA A 457 2.82 1.32 -3.38
N SER A 458 2.77 2.60 -2.99
CA SER A 458 3.82 3.60 -3.33
C SER A 458 5.16 3.33 -2.64
N THR A 459 5.17 2.58 -1.55
CA THR A 459 6.36 2.20 -0.79
C THR A 459 6.63 0.69 -0.84
N ALA A 460 6.14 0.01 -1.87
CA ALA A 460 6.31 -1.44 -1.99
C ALA A 460 7.78 -1.87 -2.05
N ALA A 461 8.62 -1.12 -2.78
CA ALA A 461 10.04 -1.45 -2.91
C ALA A 461 10.79 -1.42 -1.55
N PRO A 462 10.72 -0.34 -0.73
CA PRO A 462 11.35 -0.34 0.58
C PRO A 462 10.71 -1.32 1.57
N ILE A 463 9.39 -1.55 1.51
CA ILE A 463 8.73 -2.55 2.37
C ILE A 463 9.28 -3.94 2.07
N MET A 464 9.44 -4.31 0.80
CA MET A 464 10.01 -5.61 0.43
C MET A 464 11.50 -5.70 0.74
N LEU A 465 12.25 -4.60 0.62
CA LEU A 465 13.64 -4.54 1.07
C LEU A 465 13.76 -4.78 2.59
N ASN A 466 12.90 -4.14 3.38
CA ASN A 466 12.83 -4.36 4.84
C ASN A 466 12.42 -5.81 5.18
N LEU A 467 11.51 -6.39 4.40
CA LEU A 467 11.15 -7.81 4.54
C LEU A 467 12.39 -8.69 4.33
N MET A 468 13.13 -8.48 3.24
CA MET A 468 14.34 -9.25 2.94
C MET A 468 15.41 -9.11 4.02
N GLN A 469 15.60 -7.89 4.57
CA GLN A 469 16.49 -7.67 5.71
C GLN A 469 16.08 -8.46 6.96
N LYS A 470 14.79 -8.72 7.14
CA LYS A 470 14.25 -9.47 8.28
C LYS A 470 14.38 -10.98 8.08
N VAL A 471 14.00 -11.50 6.89
CA VAL A 471 13.88 -12.94 6.64
C VAL A 471 15.11 -13.55 5.97
N PHE A 472 15.90 -12.77 5.22
CA PHE A 472 17.14 -13.18 4.55
C PHE A 472 18.35 -12.40 5.07
N LYS A 473 18.39 -12.07 6.37
CA LYS A 473 19.40 -11.18 6.96
C LYS A 473 20.84 -11.61 6.63
N ASP A 474 21.13 -12.92 6.62
CA ASP A 474 22.46 -13.45 6.33
C ASP A 474 22.83 -13.26 4.85
N LYS A 475 21.87 -13.40 3.93
CA LYS A 475 22.04 -13.10 2.50
C LYS A 475 22.20 -11.59 2.28
N VAL A 476 21.33 -10.78 2.87
CA VAL A 476 21.42 -9.31 2.74
C VAL A 476 22.74 -8.77 3.29
N ALA A 477 23.36 -9.43 4.26
CA ALA A 477 24.65 -9.03 4.81
C ALA A 477 25.84 -9.35 3.90
N THR A 478 25.67 -10.18 2.85
CA THR A 478 26.77 -10.51 1.93
C THR A 478 27.18 -9.32 1.07
N PRO A 479 28.47 -9.20 0.70
CA PRO A 479 28.95 -8.12 -0.16
C PRO A 479 28.22 -8.06 -1.51
N GLU A 480 27.88 -9.20 -2.10
CA GLU A 480 27.21 -9.32 -3.39
C GLU A 480 25.82 -8.70 -3.34
N TRP A 481 24.99 -9.07 -2.35
CA TRP A 481 23.64 -8.51 -2.18
C TRP A 481 23.71 -7.01 -1.83
N GLN A 482 24.63 -6.61 -0.95
CA GLN A 482 24.83 -5.20 -0.59
C GLN A 482 25.21 -4.35 -1.80
N GLN A 483 26.12 -4.86 -2.65
CA GLN A 483 26.52 -4.16 -3.87
C GLN A 483 25.34 -4.04 -4.85
N LYS A 484 24.62 -5.13 -5.07
CA LYS A 484 23.48 -5.16 -5.99
C LYS A 484 22.34 -4.24 -5.50
N ILE A 485 22.03 -4.25 -4.20
CA ILE A 485 21.03 -3.34 -3.61
C ILE A 485 21.41 -1.88 -3.86
N ARG A 486 22.69 -1.50 -3.68
CA ARG A 486 23.16 -0.13 -3.96
C ARG A 486 23.16 0.24 -5.45
N GLN A 487 23.30 -0.73 -6.34
CA GLN A 487 23.13 -0.49 -7.78
C GLN A 487 21.67 -0.17 -8.10
N ILE A 488 20.73 -0.92 -7.52
CA ILE A 488 19.29 -0.76 -7.72
C ILE A 488 18.77 0.50 -7.04
N VAL A 489 19.24 0.77 -5.81
CA VAL A 489 18.84 1.92 -4.98
C VAL A 489 20.12 2.66 -4.54
N PRO A 490 20.62 3.63 -5.34
CA PRO A 490 21.85 4.36 -5.03
C PRO A 490 21.86 5.05 -3.67
N SER A 491 20.68 5.48 -3.16
CA SER A 491 20.56 6.09 -1.83
C SER A 491 20.50 5.09 -0.67
N TYR A 492 20.58 3.77 -0.94
CA TYR A 492 20.50 2.77 0.12
C TYR A 492 21.55 2.98 1.23
N GLY A 493 21.07 3.04 2.47
CA GLY A 493 21.91 3.34 3.65
C GLY A 493 22.22 4.82 3.86
N THR A 494 21.64 5.71 3.05
CA THR A 494 21.80 7.17 3.17
C THR A 494 20.48 7.81 3.57
N LYS A 495 20.50 8.78 4.48
CA LYS A 495 19.37 9.66 4.73
C LYS A 495 19.42 10.80 3.72
N LEU A 496 18.51 10.82 2.76
CA LEU A 496 18.43 11.86 1.75
C LEU A 496 18.19 13.24 2.38
N ASN A 497 17.39 13.28 3.46
CA ASN A 497 17.13 14.52 4.19
C ASN A 497 18.39 15.23 4.66
N ASP A 498 19.49 14.53 4.90
CA ASP A 498 20.72 15.12 5.43
C ASP A 498 21.61 15.76 4.34
N SER A 499 21.26 15.59 3.05
CA SER A 499 22.08 16.07 1.93
C SER A 499 21.25 16.65 0.78
N PRO A 500 21.14 18.00 0.70
CA PRO A 500 20.44 18.64 -0.43
C PRO A 500 20.97 18.23 -1.80
N ALA A 501 22.30 18.05 -1.93
CA ALA A 501 22.91 17.63 -3.19
C ALA A 501 22.46 16.24 -3.63
N LYS A 502 22.38 15.27 -2.69
CA LYS A 502 21.90 13.92 -2.99
C LYS A 502 20.41 13.90 -3.31
N VAL A 503 19.61 14.77 -2.72
CA VAL A 503 18.20 14.91 -3.08
C VAL A 503 18.06 15.35 -4.53
N VAL A 504 18.82 16.35 -4.97
CA VAL A 504 18.77 16.83 -6.35
C VAL A 504 19.30 15.78 -7.33
N GLU A 505 20.38 15.09 -6.98
CA GLU A 505 20.92 13.98 -7.78
C GLU A 505 19.88 12.88 -7.99
N GLU A 506 19.24 12.43 -6.91
CA GLU A 506 18.20 11.40 -6.95
C GLU A 506 16.98 11.86 -7.75
N TRP A 507 16.47 13.08 -7.50
CA TRP A 507 15.33 13.61 -8.24
C TRP A 507 15.62 13.73 -9.73
N THR A 508 16.81 14.22 -10.11
CA THR A 508 17.23 14.35 -11.51
C THR A 508 17.31 12.98 -12.16
N TYR A 509 18.04 12.05 -11.56
CA TYR A 509 18.18 10.69 -12.06
C TYR A 509 16.83 10.00 -12.29
N THR A 510 15.97 10.02 -11.27
CA THR A 510 14.68 9.32 -11.36
C THR A 510 13.70 10.03 -12.29
N SER A 511 13.72 11.37 -12.36
CA SER A 511 12.87 12.12 -13.29
C SER A 511 13.26 11.87 -14.74
N ASP A 512 14.55 11.85 -15.06
CA ASP A 512 15.03 11.58 -16.41
C ASP A 512 14.63 10.18 -16.88
N VAL A 513 14.91 9.16 -16.06
CA VAL A 513 14.64 7.76 -16.43
C VAL A 513 13.15 7.46 -16.49
N LEU A 514 12.37 8.01 -15.56
CA LEU A 514 10.92 7.81 -15.49
C LEU A 514 10.14 8.81 -16.36
N GLN A 515 10.82 9.65 -17.13
CA GLN A 515 10.22 10.64 -18.05
C GLN A 515 9.26 11.60 -17.32
N LEU A 516 9.62 11.99 -16.10
CA LEU A 516 8.85 12.94 -15.29
C LEU A 516 9.31 14.38 -15.53
N SER A 517 8.50 15.34 -15.08
CA SER A 517 8.87 16.76 -15.12
C SER A 517 10.19 16.99 -14.37
N PRO A 518 11.04 17.90 -14.85
CA PRO A 518 12.27 18.24 -14.19
C PRO A 518 12.04 18.67 -12.74
N PRO A 519 12.93 18.30 -11.81
CA PRO A 519 12.80 18.73 -10.42
C PRO A 519 12.99 20.25 -10.28
N PRO A 520 12.40 20.87 -9.26
CA PRO A 520 12.62 22.28 -8.98
C PRO A 520 14.07 22.52 -8.58
N LYS A 521 14.58 23.69 -8.94
CA LYS A 521 15.88 24.15 -8.44
C LYS A 521 15.74 24.51 -6.96
N ILE A 522 16.58 23.94 -6.12
CA ILE A 522 16.63 24.25 -4.69
C ILE A 522 18.00 24.83 -4.33
N ASP A 523 18.02 25.69 -3.33
CA ASP A 523 19.26 26.26 -2.82
C ASP A 523 20.04 25.19 -2.03
N LEU A 524 21.20 24.80 -2.55
CA LEU A 524 22.09 23.82 -1.94
C LEU A 524 22.90 24.36 -0.77
N THR A 525 23.00 25.69 -0.62
CA THR A 525 23.77 26.34 0.45
C THR A 525 23.03 26.34 1.78
N VAL A 526 21.69 26.20 1.75
CA VAL A 526 20.88 26.11 2.96
C VAL A 526 21.04 24.71 3.56
N PRO A 527 21.64 24.58 4.75
CA PRO A 527 21.81 23.26 5.37
C PRO A 527 20.45 22.65 5.69
N SER A 528 20.38 21.32 5.70
CA SER A 528 19.25 20.60 6.29
C SER A 528 19.27 20.87 7.80
N GLN A 529 18.15 21.29 8.37
CA GLN A 529 18.03 21.30 9.82
C GLN A 529 17.84 19.84 10.24
N ALA A 530 18.87 19.26 10.86
CA ALA A 530 18.75 17.94 11.47
C ALA A 530 17.58 17.99 12.47
N THR A 531 16.49 17.33 12.15
CA THR A 531 15.50 17.03 13.17
C THR A 531 16.26 16.22 14.21
N GLY A 532 16.35 16.69 15.47
CA GLY A 532 17.05 16.03 16.55
C GLY A 532 16.54 14.61 16.77
N ALA A 533 16.98 13.72 15.92
CA ALA A 533 16.67 12.31 15.95
C ALA A 533 17.78 11.61 16.70
N ALA A 534 17.40 10.87 17.72
CA ALA A 534 18.22 9.88 18.37
C ALA A 534 18.98 9.01 17.34
N PRO A 535 20.19 8.51 17.67
CA PRO A 535 21.01 7.72 16.74
C PRO A 535 20.20 6.59 16.12
N ALA A 536 20.42 6.39 14.83
CA ALA A 536 19.75 5.38 14.02
C ALA A 536 19.73 4.03 14.74
N ARG A 537 18.61 3.68 15.33
CA ARG A 537 18.28 2.28 15.54
C ARG A 537 18.12 1.65 14.16
N PRO A 538 18.62 0.41 13.94
CA PRO A 538 18.30 -0.34 12.72
C PRO A 538 16.78 -0.26 12.55
N ALA A 539 16.33 0.00 11.33
CA ALA A 539 14.93 0.29 11.01
C ALA A 539 14.01 -0.66 11.80
N LYS A 540 13.53 -0.22 12.95
CA LYS A 540 12.37 -0.82 13.57
C LYS A 540 11.27 -0.60 12.54
N ALA A 541 10.73 -1.72 12.10
CA ALA A 541 9.58 -1.74 11.22
C ALA A 541 8.63 -0.60 11.59
N ALA A 542 8.00 0.02 10.60
CA ALA A 542 7.00 1.09 10.73
C ALA A 542 5.80 0.72 11.65
N ALA A 543 6.02 -0.21 12.55
CA ALA A 543 5.09 -0.89 13.44
C ALA A 543 4.81 -0.14 14.75
N ASP A 544 5.64 0.83 15.16
CA ASP A 544 5.55 1.39 16.53
C ASP A 544 5.06 2.84 16.60
N MET A 545 4.34 3.32 15.61
CA MET A 545 3.74 4.66 15.72
C MET A 545 2.21 4.57 15.69
N ALA A 546 1.67 4.34 16.89
CA ALA A 546 0.30 4.69 17.20
C ALA A 546 0.17 6.21 17.27
N LEU A 547 -0.65 6.77 16.40
CA LEU A 547 -1.59 7.89 16.60
C LEU A 547 -2.45 8.02 15.36
#